data_495145b3df29b082dae662afd7b85c64
#
_entry.id   495145b3df29b082dae662afd7b85c64
#
_cell.length_a   1.000
_cell.length_b   1.000
_cell.length_c   1.000
_cell.angle_alpha   90.00
_cell.angle_beta   90.00
_cell.angle_gamma   90.00
#
_symmetry.space_group_name_H-M   'P 1'
#
loop_
_entity.id
_entity.type
_entity.pdbx_description
1 polymer ?
#
loop_
_entity_poly.entity_id
_entity_poly.type
_entity_poly.pdbx_seq_one_letter_code
_entity_poly.pdbx_strand_id
1 'polypeptide(L)'
;MKIDNISFNDISIFHQEEEFSIFHKLNFTRTLGGKEWLRKFFTEPHSDLKKIIGVQKVIRTLLEHVNDWPSDISNGTMLVMDRFMDYALDPISERSGSFNNILYKWLHSEDY
;
A
#
# COMPACT_ATOMS: atom_id res chain seq x y z
N MET A 1 -18.44 -6.86 -5.83
CA MET A 1 -18.95 -8.23 -6.00
C MET A 1 -18.50 -9.02 -4.78
N LYS A 2 -19.41 -9.59 -4.00
CA LYS A 2 -19.01 -10.50 -2.91
C LYS A 2 -19.02 -11.90 -3.50
N ILE A 3 -17.87 -12.54 -3.52
CA ILE A 3 -17.73 -13.96 -3.86
C ILE A 3 -18.05 -14.72 -2.57
N ASP A 4 -18.85 -15.77 -2.64
CA ASP A 4 -19.13 -16.59 -1.47
C ASP A 4 -17.88 -17.40 -1.07
N ASN A 5 -17.77 -17.73 0.22
CA ASN A 5 -16.60 -18.43 0.75
C ASN A 5 -16.40 -19.83 0.16
N ILE A 6 -17.48 -20.48 -0.30
CA ILE A 6 -17.44 -21.82 -0.88
C ILE A 6 -16.76 -21.74 -2.25
N SER A 7 -17.26 -20.87 -3.14
CA SER A 7 -16.66 -20.64 -4.44
C SER A 7 -15.19 -20.18 -4.34
N PHE A 8 -14.86 -19.39 -3.31
CA PHE A 8 -13.50 -18.93 -3.07
C PHE A 8 -12.54 -20.07 -2.71
N ASN A 9 -13.02 -21.05 -1.94
CA ASN A 9 -12.24 -22.22 -1.57
C ASN A 9 -12.13 -23.22 -2.73
N ASP A 10 -13.21 -23.41 -3.49
CA ASP A 10 -13.25 -24.38 -4.60
C ASP A 10 -12.24 -24.04 -5.71
N ILE A 11 -12.02 -22.74 -5.98
CA ILE A 11 -11.03 -22.30 -6.97
C ILE A 11 -9.61 -22.16 -6.41
N SER A 12 -9.40 -22.50 -5.12
CA SER A 12 -8.09 -22.50 -4.46
C SER A 12 -7.30 -21.20 -4.65
N ILE A 13 -7.98 -20.05 -4.62
CA ILE A 13 -7.30 -18.74 -4.70
C ILE A 13 -6.33 -18.59 -3.53
N PHE A 14 -6.79 -18.94 -2.30
CA PHE A 14 -5.96 -19.01 -1.10
C PHE A 14 -6.10 -20.42 -0.51
N HIS A 15 -5.11 -21.24 -0.71
CA HIS A 15 -5.05 -22.58 -0.10
C HIS A 15 -4.27 -22.53 1.20
N GLN A 16 -4.56 -23.45 2.14
CA GLN A 16 -3.82 -23.57 3.40
C GLN A 16 -2.34 -23.88 3.16
N GLU A 17 -2.04 -24.75 2.19
CA GLU A 17 -0.71 -24.97 1.67
C GLU A 17 -0.46 -23.97 0.56
N GLU A 18 0.43 -23.00 0.80
CA GLU A 18 0.69 -21.89 -0.13
C GLU A 18 1.03 -22.35 -1.55
N GLU A 19 1.70 -23.51 -1.69
CA GLU A 19 2.12 -24.09 -2.97
C GLU A 19 0.95 -24.39 -3.92
N PHE A 20 -0.22 -24.71 -3.39
CA PHE A 20 -1.41 -25.01 -4.17
C PHE A 20 -2.32 -23.80 -4.42
N SER A 21 -1.96 -22.64 -3.87
CA SER A 21 -2.75 -21.43 -4.05
C SER A 21 -2.42 -20.73 -5.36
N ILE A 22 -3.47 -20.26 -6.06
CA ILE A 22 -3.29 -19.41 -7.25
C ILE A 22 -2.59 -18.11 -6.88
N PHE A 23 -2.92 -17.55 -5.72
CA PHE A 23 -2.29 -16.36 -5.19
C PHE A 23 -0.77 -16.52 -5.06
N HIS A 24 -0.30 -17.65 -4.52
CA HIS A 24 1.14 -17.91 -4.38
C HIS A 24 1.86 -17.91 -5.74
N LYS A 25 1.23 -18.54 -6.75
CA LYS A 25 1.79 -18.61 -8.12
C LYS A 25 1.85 -17.25 -8.82
N LEU A 26 0.98 -16.31 -8.47
CA LEU A 26 0.91 -14.99 -9.07
C LEU A 26 1.58 -13.90 -8.20
N ASN A 27 2.03 -14.26 -7.01
CA ASN A 27 2.65 -13.32 -6.08
C ASN A 27 4.13 -13.09 -6.42
N PHE A 28 4.42 -12.16 -7.29
CA PHE A 28 5.77 -11.68 -7.59
C PHE A 28 6.13 -10.39 -6.85
N THR A 29 5.37 -10.02 -5.83
CA THR A 29 5.61 -8.80 -5.08
C THR A 29 6.88 -8.89 -4.25
N ARG A 30 7.64 -7.78 -4.19
CA ARG A 30 8.89 -7.68 -3.43
C ARG A 30 8.70 -7.11 -2.03
N THR A 31 7.59 -6.42 -1.78
CA THR A 31 7.31 -5.74 -0.51
C THR A 31 6.10 -6.34 0.19
N LEU A 32 6.07 -6.23 1.52
CA LEU A 32 4.90 -6.66 2.31
C LEU A 32 3.64 -5.91 1.91
N GLY A 33 3.72 -4.58 1.77
CA GLY A 33 2.58 -3.78 1.32
C GLY A 33 2.08 -4.16 -0.07
N GLY A 34 2.99 -4.49 -1.00
CA GLY A 34 2.63 -5.00 -2.32
C GLY A 34 1.90 -6.35 -2.23
N LYS A 35 2.36 -7.27 -1.37
CA LYS A 35 1.71 -8.57 -1.13
C LYS A 35 0.30 -8.39 -0.56
N GLU A 36 0.14 -7.50 0.42
CA GLU A 36 -1.16 -7.21 1.03
C GLU A 36 -2.12 -6.55 0.04
N TRP A 37 -1.62 -5.60 -0.76
CA TRP A 37 -2.42 -4.96 -1.79
C TRP A 37 -2.89 -5.98 -2.84
N LEU A 38 -2.00 -6.86 -3.30
CA LEU A 38 -2.35 -7.93 -4.24
C LEU A 38 -3.39 -8.87 -3.63
N ARG A 39 -3.23 -9.27 -2.35
CA ARG A 39 -4.21 -10.09 -1.64
C ARG A 39 -5.58 -9.42 -1.61
N LYS A 40 -5.64 -8.14 -1.27
CA LYS A 40 -6.88 -7.36 -1.27
C LYS A 40 -7.54 -7.33 -2.64
N PHE A 41 -6.75 -7.22 -3.70
CA PHE A 41 -7.24 -7.23 -5.07
C PHE A 41 -7.92 -8.55 -5.44
N PHE A 42 -7.43 -9.68 -4.92
CA PHE A 42 -8.06 -10.99 -5.11
C PHE A 42 -9.31 -11.20 -4.24
N THR A 43 -9.31 -10.67 -3.02
CA THR A 43 -10.47 -10.80 -2.11
C THR A 43 -11.63 -9.89 -2.48
N GLU A 44 -11.32 -8.70 -3.02
CA GLU A 44 -12.30 -7.67 -3.35
C GLU A 44 -12.15 -7.20 -4.81
N PRO A 45 -12.41 -8.07 -5.80
CA PRO A 45 -12.25 -7.70 -7.19
C PRO A 45 -13.20 -6.58 -7.59
N HIS A 46 -12.68 -5.63 -8.34
CA HIS A 46 -13.49 -4.53 -8.86
C HIS A 46 -14.49 -5.03 -9.89
N SER A 47 -15.76 -4.64 -9.74
CA SER A 47 -16.83 -4.88 -10.71
C SER A 47 -17.14 -3.66 -11.57
N ASP A 48 -16.61 -2.50 -11.21
CA ASP A 48 -16.80 -1.25 -11.95
C ASP A 48 -15.72 -1.10 -13.03
N LEU A 49 -16.15 -0.98 -14.28
CA LEU A 49 -15.27 -0.83 -15.43
C LEU A 49 -14.32 0.38 -15.31
N LYS A 50 -14.80 1.51 -14.76
CA LYS A 50 -13.98 2.70 -14.60
C LYS A 50 -12.85 2.47 -13.62
N LYS A 51 -13.10 1.74 -12.52
CA LYS A 51 -12.08 1.38 -11.54
C LYS A 51 -11.05 0.42 -12.12
N ILE A 52 -11.51 -0.56 -12.90
CA ILE A 52 -10.62 -1.52 -13.58
C ILE A 52 -9.67 -0.79 -14.53
N ILE A 53 -10.21 0.07 -15.40
CA ILE A 53 -9.42 0.86 -16.34
C ILE A 53 -8.46 1.80 -15.58
N GLY A 54 -8.92 2.43 -14.50
CA GLY A 54 -8.08 3.29 -13.67
C GLY A 54 -6.86 2.55 -13.10
N VAL A 55 -7.08 1.38 -12.50
CA VAL A 55 -6.00 0.53 -11.98
C VAL A 55 -5.04 0.10 -13.09
N GLN A 56 -5.56 -0.34 -14.24
CA GLN A 56 -4.72 -0.72 -15.38
C GLN A 56 -3.86 0.45 -15.86
N LYS A 57 -4.40 1.67 -15.91
CA LYS A 57 -3.65 2.86 -16.29
C LYS A 57 -2.50 3.13 -15.32
N VAL A 58 -2.77 3.08 -14.00
CA VAL A 58 -1.73 3.26 -12.98
C VAL A 58 -0.63 2.21 -13.13
N ILE A 59 -0.99 0.94 -13.29
CA ILE A 59 0.00 -0.14 -13.46
C ILE A 59 0.86 0.09 -14.72
N ARG A 60 0.28 0.50 -15.83
CA ARG A 60 1.04 0.81 -17.06
C ARG A 60 2.02 1.95 -16.84
N THR A 61 1.57 3.05 -16.23
CA THR A 61 2.45 4.18 -15.90
C THR A 61 3.61 3.75 -15.00
N LEU A 62 3.35 2.91 -13.98
CA LEU A 62 4.41 2.38 -13.12
C LEU A 62 5.41 1.48 -13.88
N LEU A 63 4.92 0.68 -14.83
CA LEU A 63 5.78 -0.16 -15.67
C LEU A 63 6.68 0.66 -16.61
N GLU A 64 6.20 1.79 -17.11
CA GLU A 64 6.99 2.70 -17.94
C GLU A 64 8.16 3.30 -17.15
N HIS A 65 8.01 3.48 -15.84
CA HIS A 65 9.00 4.04 -14.93
C HIS A 65 9.68 3.01 -14.02
N VAL A 66 9.58 1.72 -14.34
CA VAL A 66 10.12 0.65 -13.49
C VAL A 66 11.63 0.75 -13.26
N ASN A 67 12.37 1.26 -14.24
CA ASN A 67 13.82 1.44 -14.14
C ASN A 67 14.23 2.64 -13.27
N ASP A 68 13.34 3.60 -13.07
CA ASP A 68 13.56 4.77 -12.22
C ASP A 68 13.16 4.48 -10.77
N TRP A 69 12.60 3.28 -10.51
CA TRP A 69 12.12 2.90 -9.19
C TRP A 69 13.28 2.61 -8.24
N PRO A 70 13.29 3.23 -7.05
CA PRO A 70 14.35 3.00 -6.08
C PRO A 70 14.33 1.54 -5.61
N SER A 71 15.35 0.78 -5.99
CA SER A 71 15.52 -0.62 -5.57
C SER A 71 15.99 -0.78 -4.13
N ASP A 72 16.51 0.30 -3.54
CA ASP A 72 17.18 0.29 -2.24
C ASP A 72 16.23 0.45 -1.04
N ILE A 73 14.93 0.67 -1.31
CA ILE A 73 13.91 0.77 -0.27
C ILE A 73 13.54 -0.63 0.19
N SER A 74 14.01 -1.01 1.38
CA SER A 74 13.69 -2.29 2.00
C SER A 74 12.33 -2.26 2.72
N ASN A 75 11.77 -3.45 3.00
CA ASN A 75 10.59 -3.58 3.87
C ASN A 75 10.83 -2.95 5.27
N GLY A 76 12.06 -3.03 5.78
CA GLY A 76 12.43 -2.41 7.04
C GLY A 76 12.34 -0.88 6.97
N THR A 77 12.82 -0.29 5.90
CA THR A 77 12.71 1.16 5.66
C THR A 77 11.25 1.60 5.61
N MET A 78 10.40 0.87 4.87
CA MET A 78 8.96 1.16 4.79
C MET A 78 8.29 1.06 6.17
N LEU A 79 8.59 0.01 6.94
CA LEU A 79 8.06 -0.17 8.29
C LEU A 79 8.45 0.98 9.24
N VAL A 80 9.71 1.43 9.16
CA VAL A 80 10.18 2.56 9.97
C VAL A 80 9.46 3.85 9.58
N MET A 81 9.26 4.08 8.28
CA MET A 81 8.51 5.25 7.80
C MET A 81 7.05 5.23 8.27
N ASP A 82 6.37 4.11 8.13
CA ASP A 82 4.98 3.95 8.61
C ASP A 82 4.89 4.24 10.11
N ARG A 83 5.78 3.63 10.90
CA ARG A 83 5.85 3.88 12.36
C ARG A 83 6.14 5.33 12.69
N PHE A 84 7.04 5.97 11.95
CA PHE A 84 7.35 7.39 12.16
C PHE A 84 6.13 8.27 11.85
N MET A 85 5.43 8.00 10.76
CA MET A 85 4.21 8.75 10.40
C MET A 85 3.11 8.57 11.44
N ASP A 86 2.85 7.34 11.89
CA ASP A 86 1.87 7.05 12.94
C ASP A 86 2.24 7.78 14.24
N TYR A 87 3.52 7.74 14.64
CA TYR A 87 3.98 8.37 15.88
C TYR A 87 3.98 9.90 15.81
N ALA A 88 4.19 10.46 14.64
CA ALA A 88 4.16 11.91 14.43
C ALA A 88 2.74 12.48 14.40
N LEU A 89 1.74 11.69 14.05
CA LEU A 89 0.36 12.16 13.93
C LEU A 89 -0.43 12.05 15.23
N ASP A 90 -0.16 11.04 16.08
CA ASP A 90 -0.87 10.80 17.33
C ASP A 90 -0.70 11.89 18.41
N PRO A 91 0.51 12.41 18.68
CA PRO A 91 0.68 13.42 19.72
C PRO A 91 0.35 14.86 19.30
N ILE A 92 0.18 15.12 17.99
CA ILE A 92 -0.18 16.46 17.51
C ILE A 92 -1.64 16.80 17.86
N SER A 93 -2.48 15.81 18.06
CA SER A 93 -3.89 15.97 18.43
C SER A 93 -4.08 16.46 19.88
N GLU A 94 -3.18 16.15 20.81
CA GLU A 94 -3.36 16.48 22.23
C GLU A 94 -2.36 17.50 22.82
N ARG A 95 -1.22 17.77 22.18
CA ARG A 95 -0.24 18.76 22.59
C ARG A 95 -0.05 19.89 21.58
N SER A 96 -1.13 20.40 21.11
CA SER A 96 -1.21 21.55 20.22
C SER A 96 -0.80 22.85 20.94
N GLY A 97 0.44 23.14 21.03
CA GLY A 97 0.85 24.46 21.54
C GLY A 97 2.29 24.87 21.19
N SER A 98 3.23 23.95 21.22
CA SER A 98 4.63 24.32 21.12
C SER A 98 5.30 23.89 19.82
N PHE A 99 5.00 22.72 19.31
CA PHE A 99 5.66 22.18 18.12
C PHE A 99 5.13 22.78 16.81
N ASN A 100 3.81 23.01 16.72
CA ASN A 100 3.22 23.70 15.56
C ASN A 100 3.75 25.12 15.39
N ASN A 101 4.04 25.82 16.47
CA ASN A 101 4.64 27.16 16.43
C ASN A 101 6.10 27.14 15.98
N ILE A 102 6.85 26.09 16.28
CA ILE A 102 8.26 25.95 15.86
C ILE A 102 8.33 25.57 14.37
N LEU A 103 7.50 24.62 13.94
CA LEU A 103 7.45 24.20 12.54
C LEU A 103 6.92 25.31 11.65
N TYR A 104 5.89 26.02 12.11
CA TYR A 104 5.33 27.17 11.38
C TYR A 104 6.35 28.31 11.24
N LYS A 105 7.09 28.62 12.31
CA LYS A 105 8.17 29.60 12.28
C LYS A 105 9.32 29.19 11.36
N TRP A 106 9.65 27.90 11.32
CA TRP A 106 10.74 27.40 10.49
C TRP A 106 10.38 27.39 9.00
N LEU A 107 9.11 27.05 8.67
CA LEU A 107 8.61 27.08 7.29
C LEU A 107 8.33 28.47 6.74
N HIS A 108 8.10 29.48 7.61
CA HIS A 108 7.79 30.87 7.20
C HIS A 108 8.87 31.86 7.61
N SER A 109 10.10 31.39 7.86
CA SER A 109 11.22 32.25 8.27
C SER A 109 11.83 33.10 7.13
N GLU A 110 11.33 32.98 5.91
CA GLU A 110 11.79 33.76 4.75
C GLU A 110 10.97 35.04 4.46
N ASP A 111 9.93 35.32 5.26
CA ASP A 111 9.07 36.50 5.06
C ASP A 111 9.33 37.65 6.06
N TYR A 112 10.56 37.74 6.64
CA TYR A 112 10.98 38.90 7.44
C TYR A 112 12.33 39.43 7.01
#